data_15d291e22d2223d924659485de0fa9a2
#
_entry.id   15d291e22d2223d924659485de0fa9a2
#
_cell.length_a   1.000
_cell.length_b   1.000
_cell.length_c   1.000
_cell.angle_alpha   90.00
_cell.angle_beta   90.00
_cell.angle_gamma   90.00
#
_symmetry.space_group_name_H-M   'P 1'
#
loop_
_entity.id
_entity.type
_entity.pdbx_description
1 polymer ?
#
loop_
_entity_poly.entity_id
_entity_poly.type
_entity_poly.pdbx_seq_one_letter_code
_entity_poly.pdbx_strand_id
1 'polypeptide(L)'
;ENGILKNFMQDRLNARLMNTRSTGNGRRESYKHVVMPRMRNTIMLNGNHSQEEMIKSVKKGIFAVSFGGGQVDITSGKFVFNCTEAYEIINGKVGSPIKGATLIGDGPSALKEVSMVGNDMMLDPGIGTCGKAGQGVPVGVGQPSLLINKMTVGGTQL
;
A
#
# COMPACT_ATOMS: atom_id res chain seq x y z
N GLU A 1 3.68 -13.69 -5.15
CA GLU A 1 3.69 -14.86 -4.26
C GLU A 1 5.07 -15.00 -3.61
N ASN A 2 5.13 -15.04 -2.29
CA ASN A 2 6.39 -15.15 -1.53
C ASN A 2 7.46 -14.13 -1.95
N GLY A 3 7.09 -12.89 -2.16
CA GLY A 3 7.98 -11.80 -2.58
C GLY A 3 8.38 -11.82 -4.06
N ILE A 4 7.91 -12.79 -4.84
CA ILE A 4 8.20 -12.90 -6.26
C ILE A 4 7.03 -12.36 -7.08
N LEU A 5 7.30 -11.39 -7.97
CA LEU A 5 6.33 -10.91 -8.94
C LEU A 5 5.98 -12.01 -9.94
N LYS A 6 4.71 -12.39 -10.01
CA LYS A 6 4.21 -13.46 -10.88
C LYS A 6 3.58 -12.94 -12.17
N ASN A 7 2.89 -11.80 -12.11
CA ASN A 7 2.16 -11.29 -13.26
C ASN A 7 1.95 -9.77 -13.13
N PHE A 8 1.49 -9.17 -14.22
CA PHE A 8 1.06 -7.79 -14.30
C PHE A 8 -0.45 -7.71 -14.54
N MET A 9 -1.05 -6.56 -14.23
CA MET A 9 -2.41 -6.27 -14.63
C MET A 9 -2.48 -6.11 -16.15
N GLN A 10 -3.29 -6.92 -16.83
CA GLN A 10 -3.41 -6.97 -18.29
C GLN A 10 -4.86 -6.72 -18.74
N ASP A 11 -5.02 -5.91 -19.78
CA ASP A 11 -6.20 -5.94 -20.65
C ASP A 11 -5.95 -6.89 -21.83
N ARG A 12 -6.89 -6.96 -22.76
CA ARG A 12 -6.75 -7.87 -23.94
C ARG A 12 -5.64 -7.43 -24.90
N LEU A 13 -5.47 -6.12 -25.09
CA LEU A 13 -4.48 -5.57 -26.00
C LEU A 13 -3.06 -5.83 -25.45
N ASN A 14 -2.81 -5.40 -24.21
CA ASN A 14 -1.51 -5.55 -23.58
C ASN A 14 -1.15 -7.03 -23.35
N ALA A 15 -2.11 -7.88 -23.00
CA ALA A 15 -1.90 -9.32 -22.88
C ALA A 15 -1.42 -9.92 -24.20
N ARG A 16 -2.03 -9.52 -25.32
CA ARG A 16 -1.58 -9.97 -26.66
C ARG A 16 -0.18 -9.48 -27.00
N LEU A 17 0.13 -8.20 -26.73
CA LEU A 17 1.44 -7.60 -27.00
C LEU A 17 2.55 -8.25 -26.17
N MET A 18 2.24 -8.66 -24.95
CA MET A 18 3.17 -9.32 -24.02
C MET A 18 3.12 -10.85 -24.09
N ASN A 19 2.41 -11.41 -25.06
CA ASN A 19 2.22 -12.86 -25.23
C ASN A 19 1.79 -13.56 -23.92
N THR A 20 0.79 -13.01 -23.25
CA THR A 20 0.28 -13.52 -21.98
C THR A 20 -1.27 -13.52 -21.98
N ARG A 21 -1.89 -13.90 -20.86
CA ARG A 21 -3.35 -13.89 -20.72
C ARG A 21 -3.85 -12.60 -20.10
N SER A 22 -5.03 -12.17 -20.54
CA SER A 22 -5.75 -11.05 -19.89
C SER A 22 -6.09 -11.41 -18.45
N THR A 23 -5.88 -10.43 -17.53
CA THR A 23 -6.20 -10.58 -16.11
C THR A 23 -7.56 -9.95 -15.73
N GLY A 24 -8.33 -9.48 -16.72
CA GLY A 24 -9.61 -8.83 -16.49
C GLY A 24 -9.48 -7.38 -15.97
N ASN A 25 -8.30 -6.78 -16.09
CA ASN A 25 -8.02 -5.42 -15.60
C ASN A 25 -8.28 -4.33 -16.65
N GLY A 26 -8.81 -4.67 -17.83
CA GLY A 26 -9.20 -3.69 -18.84
C GLY A 26 -10.42 -2.89 -18.35
N ARG A 27 -10.22 -1.62 -18.03
CA ARG A 27 -11.27 -0.70 -17.54
C ARG A 27 -11.14 0.67 -18.19
N ARG A 28 -12.21 1.43 -18.19
CA ARG A 28 -12.26 2.84 -18.60
C ARG A 28 -13.27 3.60 -17.73
N GLU A 29 -13.10 4.88 -17.59
CA GLU A 29 -14.01 5.72 -16.82
C GLU A 29 -15.42 5.78 -17.44
N SER A 30 -15.48 5.97 -18.76
CA SER A 30 -16.74 6.02 -19.52
C SER A 30 -16.54 5.52 -20.96
N TYR A 31 -17.62 5.46 -21.71
CA TYR A 31 -17.59 5.07 -23.13
C TYR A 31 -16.72 5.99 -24.02
N LYS A 32 -16.45 7.22 -23.58
CA LYS A 32 -15.61 8.21 -24.29
C LYS A 32 -14.10 7.94 -24.15
N HIS A 33 -13.69 7.05 -23.25
CA HIS A 33 -12.31 6.83 -22.90
C HIS A 33 -11.79 5.50 -23.44
N VAL A 34 -10.50 5.46 -23.72
CA VAL A 34 -9.80 4.23 -24.16
C VAL A 34 -9.71 3.26 -22.99
N VAL A 35 -9.96 1.99 -23.26
CA VAL A 35 -9.72 0.90 -22.28
C VAL A 35 -8.22 0.71 -22.09
N MET A 36 -7.79 0.56 -20.85
CA MET A 36 -6.40 0.29 -20.49
C MET A 36 -6.32 -0.55 -19.20
N PRO A 37 -5.18 -1.16 -18.89
CA PRO A 37 -5.00 -1.87 -17.61
C PRO A 37 -5.15 -0.92 -16.44
N ARG A 38 -6.07 -1.23 -15.52
CA ARG A 38 -6.40 -0.43 -14.35
C ARG A 38 -6.56 -1.33 -13.12
N MET A 39 -6.31 -0.75 -11.95
CA MET A 39 -6.62 -1.40 -10.69
C MET A 39 -8.09 -1.82 -10.61
N ARG A 40 -8.33 -2.88 -9.86
CA ARG A 40 -9.62 -3.29 -9.29
C ARG A 40 -9.46 -3.25 -7.77
N ASN A 41 -10.18 -4.09 -7.04
CA ASN A 41 -9.88 -4.29 -5.64
C ASN A 41 -8.52 -4.98 -5.52
N THR A 42 -7.56 -4.27 -4.90
CA THR A 42 -6.19 -4.77 -4.72
C THR A 42 -6.00 -5.05 -3.25
N ILE A 43 -5.75 -6.32 -2.93
CA ILE A 43 -5.63 -6.77 -1.53
C ILE A 43 -4.30 -7.48 -1.30
N MET A 44 -3.76 -7.31 -0.12
CA MET A 44 -2.70 -8.15 0.41
C MET A 44 -3.32 -9.22 1.29
N LEU A 45 -2.98 -10.48 1.06
CA LEU A 45 -3.53 -11.59 1.85
C LEU A 45 -2.91 -11.64 3.24
N ASN A 46 -3.61 -12.31 4.17
CA ASN A 46 -3.11 -12.54 5.52
C ASN A 46 -1.77 -13.28 5.54
N GLY A 47 -0.92 -12.84 6.46
CA GLY A 47 0.20 -13.61 6.98
C GLY A 47 -0.18 -14.37 8.26
N ASN A 48 0.82 -14.66 9.08
CA ASN A 48 0.66 -15.52 10.26
C ASN A 48 0.84 -14.80 11.60
N HIS A 49 1.18 -13.51 11.59
CA HIS A 49 1.51 -12.76 12.79
C HIS A 49 0.31 -11.96 13.31
N SER A 50 0.18 -11.84 14.62
CA SER A 50 -0.74 -10.87 15.19
C SER A 50 -0.10 -9.48 15.23
N GLN A 51 -0.93 -8.44 15.19
CA GLN A 51 -0.47 -7.05 15.35
C GLN A 51 0.27 -6.87 16.69
N GLU A 52 -0.22 -7.54 17.75
CA GLU A 52 0.39 -7.48 19.08
C GLU A 52 1.82 -8.06 19.09
N GLU A 53 2.06 -9.19 18.41
CA GLU A 53 3.39 -9.77 18.25
C GLU A 53 4.35 -8.82 17.53
N MET A 54 3.86 -8.18 16.46
CA MET A 54 4.64 -7.19 15.72
C MET A 54 5.04 -6.02 16.62
N ILE A 55 4.09 -5.43 17.34
CA ILE A 55 4.35 -4.31 18.27
C ILE A 55 5.37 -4.72 19.32
N LYS A 56 5.24 -5.89 19.94
CA LYS A 56 6.17 -6.42 20.95
C LYS A 56 7.59 -6.60 20.43
N SER A 57 7.76 -6.88 19.15
CA SER A 57 9.08 -7.07 18.53
C SER A 57 9.85 -5.76 18.28
N VAL A 58 9.18 -4.61 18.31
CA VAL A 58 9.76 -3.31 17.97
C VAL A 58 10.40 -2.67 19.21
N LYS A 59 11.72 -2.40 19.16
CA LYS A 59 12.43 -1.67 20.23
C LYS A 59 12.11 -0.16 20.18
N LYS A 60 12.18 0.43 18.99
CA LYS A 60 11.83 1.83 18.73
C LYS A 60 11.26 1.94 17.32
N GLY A 61 10.10 2.55 17.19
CA GLY A 61 9.42 2.70 15.89
C GLY A 61 8.16 3.53 15.98
N ILE A 62 7.37 3.45 14.93
CA ILE A 62 6.09 4.14 14.82
C ILE A 62 5.00 3.12 14.47
N PHE A 63 3.87 3.23 15.15
CA PHE A 63 2.64 2.55 14.78
C PHE A 63 1.75 3.54 14.01
N ALA A 64 1.74 3.42 12.68
CA ALA A 64 0.90 4.21 11.79
C ALA A 64 -0.46 3.52 11.63
N VAL A 65 -1.52 4.13 12.15
CA VAL A 65 -2.87 3.56 12.20
C VAL A 65 -3.69 3.96 10.98
N SER A 66 -3.63 5.24 10.60
CA SER A 66 -4.40 5.76 9.48
C SER A 66 -3.67 6.86 8.71
N PHE A 67 -4.10 7.04 7.46
CA PHE A 67 -3.49 7.97 6.52
C PHE A 67 -4.53 8.93 5.95
N GLY A 68 -4.20 10.22 5.87
CA GLY A 68 -5.09 11.27 5.37
C GLY A 68 -4.90 11.60 3.90
N GLY A 69 -3.90 11.05 3.28
CA GLY A 69 -3.59 11.28 1.87
C GLY A 69 -2.12 11.06 1.56
N GLY A 70 -1.79 11.04 0.29
CA GLY A 70 -0.44 10.86 -0.18
C GLY A 70 -0.35 10.90 -1.69
N GLN A 71 0.86 10.78 -2.18
CA GLN A 71 1.16 10.74 -3.60
C GLN A 71 2.14 9.62 -3.89
N VAL A 72 1.96 9.01 -5.06
CA VAL A 72 2.89 8.02 -5.62
C VAL A 72 3.29 8.49 -7.01
N ASP A 73 4.59 8.62 -7.25
CA ASP A 73 5.12 8.73 -8.60
C ASP A 73 5.10 7.34 -9.25
N ILE A 74 4.22 7.16 -10.22
CA ILE A 74 3.99 5.87 -10.87
C ILE A 74 5.18 5.38 -11.72
N THR A 75 6.14 6.26 -12.03
CA THR A 75 7.32 5.92 -12.82
C THR A 75 8.46 5.42 -11.92
N SER A 76 8.75 6.13 -10.84
CA SER A 76 9.83 5.80 -9.92
C SER A 76 9.37 4.92 -8.75
N GLY A 77 8.07 4.83 -8.50
CA GLY A 77 7.51 4.15 -7.33
C GLY A 77 7.69 4.91 -6.02
N LYS A 78 8.24 6.13 -6.05
CA LYS A 78 8.41 6.96 -4.85
C LYS A 78 7.07 7.40 -4.31
N PHE A 79 6.94 7.38 -2.99
CA PHE A 79 5.70 7.78 -2.32
C PHE A 79 5.96 8.66 -1.10
N VAL A 80 4.93 9.44 -0.77
CA VAL A 80 4.82 10.22 0.45
C VAL A 80 3.40 10.06 0.97
N PHE A 81 3.23 9.59 2.22
CA PHE A 81 1.94 9.42 2.86
C PHE A 81 1.92 10.09 4.23
N ASN A 82 0.94 10.96 4.46
CA ASN A 82 0.74 11.63 5.74
C ASN A 82 -0.13 10.75 6.65
N CYS A 83 0.37 10.46 7.85
CA CYS A 83 -0.42 9.81 8.88
C CYS A 83 -1.39 10.80 9.50
N THR A 84 -2.65 10.42 9.61
CA THR A 84 -3.66 11.14 10.42
C THR A 84 -3.66 10.64 11.85
N GLU A 85 -3.26 9.39 12.04
CA GLU A 85 -3.12 8.77 13.36
C GLU A 85 -1.86 7.92 13.40
N ALA A 86 -0.96 8.24 14.32
CA ALA A 86 0.28 7.50 14.55
C ALA A 86 0.70 7.59 16.02
N TYR A 87 1.37 6.56 16.51
CA TYR A 87 1.87 6.44 17.87
C TYR A 87 3.33 6.03 17.87
N GLU A 88 4.06 6.45 18.90
CA GLU A 88 5.40 5.94 19.15
C GLU A 88 5.34 4.50 19.67
N ILE A 89 6.31 3.67 19.27
CA ILE A 89 6.55 2.37 19.90
C ILE A 89 7.90 2.43 20.58
N ILE A 90 7.91 2.14 21.89
CA ILE A 90 9.15 2.00 22.69
C ILE A 90 9.10 0.68 23.44
N ASN A 91 10.14 -0.15 23.24
CA ASN A 91 10.31 -1.44 23.91
C ASN A 91 9.04 -2.32 23.85
N GLY A 92 8.44 -2.42 22.68
CA GLY A 92 7.27 -3.27 22.44
C GLY A 92 5.97 -2.73 22.99
N LYS A 93 5.90 -1.45 23.35
CA LYS A 93 4.69 -0.80 23.87
C LYS A 93 4.33 0.43 23.04
N VAL A 94 3.05 0.56 22.74
CA VAL A 94 2.49 1.77 22.14
C VAL A 94 2.49 2.88 23.17
N GLY A 95 3.12 4.00 22.81
CA GLY A 95 3.29 5.17 23.66
C GLY A 95 2.44 6.37 23.22
N SER A 96 3.06 7.56 23.23
CA SER A 96 2.39 8.82 22.93
C SER A 96 2.00 8.95 21.47
N PRO A 97 0.91 9.67 21.13
CA PRO A 97 0.57 10.00 19.76
C PRO A 97 1.61 10.93 19.14
N ILE A 98 1.87 10.73 17.84
CA ILE A 98 2.80 11.53 17.06
C ILE A 98 2.01 12.41 16.10
N LYS A 99 2.27 13.71 16.14
CA LYS A 99 1.65 14.67 15.21
C LYS A 99 2.51 14.84 13.96
N GLY A 100 1.86 14.81 12.79
CA GLY A 100 2.50 15.14 11.51
C GLY A 100 3.49 14.08 11.00
N ALA A 101 3.38 12.85 11.44
CA ALA A 101 4.18 11.76 10.90
C ALA A 101 3.91 11.56 9.40
N THR A 102 4.98 11.46 8.61
CA THR A 102 4.90 11.28 7.16
C THR A 102 5.80 10.13 6.76
N LEU A 103 5.26 9.12 6.10
CA LEU A 103 6.03 8.01 5.57
C LEU A 103 6.55 8.36 4.17
N ILE A 104 7.84 8.18 3.96
CA ILE A 104 8.53 8.50 2.71
C ILE A 104 9.36 7.30 2.28
N GLY A 105 9.19 6.89 1.01
CA GLY A 105 9.92 5.74 0.50
C GLY A 105 9.68 5.50 -0.99
N ASP A 106 10.06 4.33 -1.43
CA ASP A 106 9.69 3.78 -2.73
C ASP A 106 9.14 2.36 -2.56
N GLY A 107 8.24 1.96 -3.43
CA GLY A 107 7.53 0.68 -3.33
C GLY A 107 8.47 -0.54 -3.26
N PRO A 108 9.42 -0.70 -4.20
CA PRO A 108 10.35 -1.82 -4.20
C PRO A 108 11.20 -1.93 -2.94
N SER A 109 11.71 -0.81 -2.42
CA SER A 109 12.52 -0.79 -1.19
C SER A 109 11.67 -1.09 0.04
N ALA A 110 10.50 -0.48 0.16
CA ALA A 110 9.59 -0.72 1.29
C ALA A 110 9.14 -2.20 1.36
N LEU A 111 8.81 -2.81 0.22
CA LEU A 111 8.41 -4.22 0.17
C LEU A 111 9.52 -5.19 0.57
N LYS A 112 10.80 -4.85 0.33
CA LYS A 112 11.95 -5.67 0.77
C LYS A 112 12.17 -5.60 2.28
N GLU A 113 11.73 -4.54 2.93
CA GLU A 113 11.84 -4.32 4.37
C GLU A 113 10.67 -4.91 5.16
N VAL A 114 9.65 -5.46 4.50
CA VAL A 114 8.54 -6.16 5.18
C VAL A 114 9.07 -7.45 5.78
N SER A 115 9.07 -7.53 7.10
CA SER A 115 9.55 -8.71 7.85
C SER A 115 8.42 -9.54 8.45
N MET A 116 7.27 -8.93 8.74
CA MET A 116 6.11 -9.64 9.28
C MET A 116 4.84 -9.13 8.59
N VAL A 117 3.91 -10.06 8.35
CA VAL A 117 2.60 -9.79 7.76
C VAL A 117 1.52 -10.28 8.71
N GLY A 118 0.55 -9.43 9.00
CA GLY A 118 -0.53 -9.68 9.94
C GLY A 118 -1.56 -10.68 9.46
N ASN A 119 -2.37 -11.16 10.40
CA ASN A 119 -3.51 -12.03 10.15
C ASN A 119 -4.85 -11.28 10.23
N ASP A 120 -4.80 -9.97 10.20
CA ASP A 120 -5.88 -9.01 10.45
C ASP A 120 -6.31 -8.26 9.18
N MET A 121 -6.23 -8.90 8.00
CA MET A 121 -6.59 -8.27 6.74
C MET A 121 -8.03 -7.73 6.78
N MET A 122 -8.16 -6.47 6.46
CA MET A 122 -9.44 -5.79 6.29
C MET A 122 -9.48 -5.02 4.98
N LEU A 123 -10.68 -4.91 4.40
CA LEU A 123 -10.92 -3.97 3.31
C LEU A 123 -11.07 -2.57 3.90
N ASP A 124 -10.42 -1.60 3.27
CA ASP A 124 -10.65 -0.20 3.57
C ASP A 124 -12.11 0.15 3.26
N PRO A 125 -12.87 0.73 4.20
CA PRO A 125 -14.28 1.10 3.97
C PRO A 125 -14.43 2.30 3.01
N GLY A 126 -13.35 3.01 2.73
CA GLY A 126 -13.33 4.11 1.78
C GLY A 126 -13.32 3.65 0.32
N ILE A 127 -13.59 4.58 -0.59
CA ILE A 127 -13.51 4.37 -2.03
C ILE A 127 -12.26 5.08 -2.54
N GLY A 128 -11.31 4.29 -3.05
CA GLY A 128 -10.13 4.81 -3.71
C GLY A 128 -10.42 5.14 -5.19
N THR A 129 -9.61 5.98 -5.77
CA THR A 129 -9.67 6.30 -7.21
C THR A 129 -8.33 6.00 -7.86
N CYS A 130 -8.35 5.12 -8.86
CA CYS A 130 -7.20 4.90 -9.72
C CYS A 130 -7.20 5.93 -10.84
N GLY A 131 -6.33 6.94 -10.76
CA GLY A 131 -6.12 7.95 -11.80
C GLY A 131 -5.07 7.48 -12.82
N LYS A 132 -5.37 7.53 -14.12
CA LYS A 132 -4.42 7.22 -15.20
C LYS A 132 -4.89 7.84 -16.51
N ALA A 133 -3.98 8.55 -17.20
CA ALA A 133 -4.25 9.18 -18.49
C ALA A 133 -5.55 10.03 -18.50
N GLY A 134 -5.75 10.85 -17.47
CA GLY A 134 -6.91 11.71 -17.33
C GLY A 134 -8.23 10.99 -17.02
N GLN A 135 -8.20 9.70 -16.69
CA GLN A 135 -9.36 8.89 -16.33
C GLN A 135 -9.32 8.47 -14.87
N GLY A 136 -10.46 8.57 -14.16
CA GLY A 136 -10.67 8.06 -12.82
C GLY A 136 -11.55 6.80 -12.81
N VAL A 137 -11.14 5.73 -12.12
CA VAL A 137 -12.00 4.57 -11.90
C VAL A 137 -12.02 4.20 -10.42
N PRO A 138 -13.19 3.86 -9.85
CA PRO A 138 -13.27 3.47 -8.44
C PRO A 138 -12.54 2.15 -8.21
N VAL A 139 -11.84 2.08 -7.08
CA VAL A 139 -11.09 0.90 -6.63
C VAL A 139 -11.26 0.71 -5.13
N GLY A 140 -11.13 -0.53 -4.67
CA GLY A 140 -10.98 -0.86 -3.26
C GLY A 140 -9.56 -1.35 -2.97
N VAL A 141 -9.14 -1.19 -1.73
CA VAL A 141 -7.88 -1.72 -1.23
C VAL A 141 -8.11 -2.46 0.07
N GLY A 142 -7.24 -3.37 0.40
CA GLY A 142 -7.26 -4.08 1.67
C GLY A 142 -5.89 -4.65 1.98
N GLN A 143 -5.53 -4.63 3.25
CA GLN A 143 -4.27 -5.20 3.70
C GLN A 143 -4.33 -5.57 5.18
N PRO A 144 -3.49 -6.48 5.64
CA PRO A 144 -3.24 -6.71 7.05
C PRO A 144 -2.23 -5.70 7.59
N SER A 145 -2.01 -5.70 8.88
CA SER A 145 -0.89 -5.00 9.50
C SER A 145 0.45 -5.49 8.93
N LEU A 146 1.39 -4.57 8.75
CA LEU A 146 2.73 -4.86 8.23
C LEU A 146 3.80 -4.34 9.18
N LEU A 147 4.82 -5.15 9.46
CA LEU A 147 6.05 -4.68 10.07
C LEU A 147 7.09 -4.42 8.99
N ILE A 148 7.44 -3.15 8.83
CA ILE A 148 8.47 -2.68 7.90
C ILE A 148 9.68 -2.26 8.73
N ASN A 149 10.80 -2.96 8.58
CA ASN A 149 11.98 -2.79 9.44
C ASN A 149 12.63 -1.41 9.29
N LYS A 150 12.59 -0.85 8.09
CA LYS A 150 13.23 0.43 7.80
C LYS A 150 12.40 1.25 6.82
N MET A 151 12.08 2.47 7.24
CA MET A 151 11.42 3.46 6.39
C MET A 151 11.80 4.87 6.84
N THR A 152 11.86 5.80 5.91
CA THR A 152 12.05 7.20 6.27
C THR A 152 10.74 7.77 6.80
N VAL A 153 10.82 8.35 7.98
CA VAL A 153 9.70 9.06 8.60
C VAL A 153 10.07 10.53 8.72
N GLY A 154 9.31 11.38 8.05
CA GLY A 154 9.34 12.83 8.23
C GLY A 154 8.32 13.24 9.29
N GLY A 155 8.48 14.43 9.84
CA GLY A 155 7.54 15.00 10.79
C GLY A 155 8.18 16.12 11.62
N THR A 156 7.35 16.85 12.33
CA THR A 156 7.80 17.83 13.33
C THR A 156 8.24 17.08 14.59
N GLN A 157 9.46 17.36 15.04
CA GLN A 157 9.84 16.99 16.40
C GLN A 157 8.89 17.68 17.41
N LEU A 158 8.39 16.90 18.34
CA LEU A 158 7.68 17.45 19.51
C LEU A 158 8.70 18.02 20.49
#